data_2bc5820b36c05a3c205ecba2ae831ccd
#
_entry.id   2bc5820b36c05a3c205ecba2ae831ccd
#
_cell.length_a   1.000
_cell.length_b   1.000
_cell.length_c   1.000
_cell.angle_alpha   90.00
_cell.angle_beta   90.00
_cell.angle_gamma   90.00
#
_symmetry.space_group_name_H-M   'P 1'
#
loop_
_entity.id
_entity.type
_entity.pdbx_description
1 polymer ?
#
loop_
_entity_poly.entity_id
_entity_poly.type
_entity_poly.pdbx_seq_one_letter_code
_entity_poly.pdbx_strand_id
1 'polypeptide(L)'
;MDISRVDLNLLVYLDVLLRERNVTKAANHLGITQPAMSNGLRRLRDLFGDPLLVRTSEGMTATERARELQPLVRGILSDIEQAVQEKTPFAAGESQRVFRIMASDYAESTLFPAVLTKLREHAPGITLDIMNPSDVSFLDVERGKVDLVINR
;
A
#
# COMPACT_ATOMS: atom_id res chain seq x y z
N MET A 1 -22.24 -8.95 0.40
CA MET A 1 -21.73 -8.43 1.69
C MET A 1 -21.81 -6.91 1.63
N ASP A 2 -22.43 -6.28 2.62
CA ASP A 2 -22.58 -4.83 2.66
C ASP A 2 -21.40 -4.23 3.46
N ILE A 3 -20.55 -3.45 2.80
CA ILE A 3 -19.34 -2.85 3.39
C ILE A 3 -19.67 -1.91 4.56
N SER A 4 -20.85 -1.28 4.55
CA SER A 4 -21.27 -0.37 5.61
C SER A 4 -21.41 -1.04 7.00
N ARG A 5 -21.53 -2.36 7.00
CA ARG A 5 -21.64 -3.17 8.23
C ARG A 5 -20.31 -3.74 8.69
N VAL A 6 -19.24 -3.52 7.93
CA VAL A 6 -17.90 -3.99 8.27
C VAL A 6 -17.19 -2.91 9.08
N ASP A 7 -16.71 -3.30 10.25
CA ASP A 7 -15.82 -2.45 11.04
C ASP A 7 -14.43 -2.42 10.38
N LEU A 8 -14.12 -1.34 9.67
CA LEU A 8 -12.87 -1.21 8.91
C LEU A 8 -11.63 -1.17 9.82
N ASN A 9 -11.78 -0.84 11.11
CA ASN A 9 -10.65 -0.92 12.06
C ASN A 9 -10.12 -2.36 12.20
N LEU A 10 -10.95 -3.36 11.91
CA LEU A 10 -10.51 -4.76 11.90
C LEU A 10 -9.40 -5.01 10.88
N LEU A 11 -9.32 -4.25 9.78
CA LEU A 11 -8.24 -4.38 8.80
C LEU A 11 -6.89 -3.93 9.39
N VAL A 12 -6.89 -2.88 10.22
CA VAL A 12 -5.70 -2.44 10.97
C VAL A 12 -5.26 -3.54 11.94
N TYR A 13 -6.22 -4.14 12.66
CA TYR A 13 -5.91 -5.25 13.56
C TYR A 13 -5.32 -6.45 12.82
N LEU A 14 -5.88 -6.77 11.63
CA LEU A 14 -5.39 -7.88 10.80
C LEU A 14 -3.94 -7.65 10.34
N ASP A 15 -3.62 -6.46 9.81
CA ASP A 15 -2.25 -6.16 9.37
C ASP A 15 -1.24 -6.33 10.51
N VAL A 16 -1.53 -5.76 11.68
CA VAL A 16 -0.63 -5.85 12.83
C VAL A 16 -0.53 -7.28 13.36
N LEU A 17 -1.65 -8.03 13.44
CA LEU A 17 -1.65 -9.42 13.87
C LEU A 17 -0.81 -10.32 12.96
N LEU A 18 -0.91 -10.13 11.63
CA LEU A 18 -0.14 -10.90 10.65
C LEU A 18 1.35 -10.56 10.66
N ARG A 19 1.70 -9.33 11.01
CA ARG A 19 3.09 -8.88 11.17
C ARG A 19 3.70 -9.40 12.45
N GLU A 20 3.04 -9.21 13.58
CA GLU A 20 3.55 -9.56 14.90
C GLU A 20 3.44 -11.06 15.21
N ARG A 21 2.49 -11.76 14.60
CA ARG A 21 2.17 -13.18 14.87
C ARG A 21 2.03 -13.48 16.36
N ASN A 22 1.62 -12.49 17.13
CA ASN A 22 1.47 -12.55 18.57
C ASN A 22 0.42 -11.52 19.01
N VAL A 23 -0.64 -12.00 19.66
CA VAL A 23 -1.79 -11.16 20.05
C VAL A 23 -1.38 -10.09 21.07
N THR A 24 -0.50 -10.41 22.01
CA THR A 24 -0.03 -9.47 23.03
C THR A 24 0.86 -8.38 22.41
N LYS A 25 1.80 -8.77 21.54
CA LYS A 25 2.64 -7.80 20.82
C LYS A 25 1.81 -6.90 19.91
N ALA A 26 0.84 -7.48 19.20
CA ALA A 26 -0.09 -6.72 18.35
C ALA A 26 -0.92 -5.71 19.16
N ALA A 27 -1.42 -6.11 20.33
CA ALA A 27 -2.13 -5.21 21.23
C ALA A 27 -1.26 -4.05 21.70
N ASN A 28 -0.04 -4.34 22.14
CA ASN A 28 0.93 -3.32 22.56
C ASN A 28 1.28 -2.36 21.42
N HIS A 29 1.44 -2.89 20.20
CA HIS A 29 1.73 -2.09 19.00
C HIS A 29 0.66 -1.03 18.72
N LEU A 30 -0.62 -1.39 18.93
CA LEU A 30 -1.76 -0.49 18.71
C LEU A 30 -2.20 0.28 19.96
N GLY A 31 -1.50 0.12 21.10
CA GLY A 31 -1.86 0.79 22.35
C GLY A 31 -3.21 0.34 22.93
N ILE A 32 -3.65 -0.87 22.63
CA ILE A 32 -4.91 -1.45 23.13
C ILE A 32 -4.66 -2.62 24.07
N THR A 33 -5.71 -3.04 24.79
CA THR A 33 -5.59 -4.19 25.69
C THR A 33 -5.56 -5.51 24.91
N GLN A 34 -4.87 -6.53 25.46
CA GLN A 34 -4.83 -7.87 24.87
C GLN A 34 -6.25 -8.51 24.72
N PRO A 35 -7.18 -8.36 25.69
CA PRO A 35 -8.57 -8.81 25.49
C PRO A 35 -9.27 -8.11 24.29
N ALA A 36 -9.04 -6.81 24.07
CA ALA A 36 -9.58 -6.09 22.93
C ALA A 36 -9.05 -6.65 21.62
N MET A 37 -7.74 -6.87 21.52
CA MET A 37 -7.12 -7.48 20.34
C MET A 37 -7.62 -8.92 20.11
N SER A 38 -7.77 -9.72 21.16
CA SER A 38 -8.33 -11.09 21.07
C SER A 38 -9.78 -11.08 20.56
N ASN A 39 -10.59 -10.12 21.01
CA ASN A 39 -11.95 -9.94 20.50
C ASN A 39 -11.93 -9.50 19.02
N GLY A 40 -11.02 -8.61 18.65
CA GLY A 40 -10.79 -8.21 17.25
C GLY A 40 -10.43 -9.41 16.37
N LEU A 41 -9.51 -10.27 16.81
CA LEU A 41 -9.15 -11.48 16.08
C LEU A 41 -10.35 -12.44 15.93
N ARG A 42 -11.19 -12.59 16.95
CA ARG A 42 -12.42 -13.39 16.86
C ARG A 42 -13.34 -12.82 15.77
N ARG A 43 -13.63 -11.52 15.81
CA ARG A 43 -14.47 -10.84 14.79
C ARG A 43 -13.89 -10.96 13.38
N LEU A 44 -12.57 -10.91 13.23
CA LEU A 44 -11.88 -11.14 11.94
C LEU A 44 -12.10 -12.56 11.45
N ARG A 45 -12.02 -13.57 12.32
CA ARG A 45 -12.31 -14.97 11.99
C ARG A 45 -13.75 -15.16 11.52
N ASP A 46 -14.70 -14.53 12.20
CA ASP A 46 -16.11 -14.56 11.82
C ASP A 46 -16.32 -13.86 10.46
N LEU A 47 -15.64 -12.75 10.22
CA LEU A 47 -15.72 -11.95 8.98
C LEU A 47 -15.19 -12.71 7.76
N PHE A 48 -14.04 -13.37 7.90
CA PHE A 48 -13.35 -14.04 6.79
C PHE A 48 -13.65 -15.54 6.70
N GLY A 49 -14.33 -16.12 7.71
CA GLY A 49 -14.59 -17.56 7.78
C GLY A 49 -13.31 -18.40 7.87
N ASP A 50 -12.23 -17.83 8.44
CA ASP A 50 -10.90 -18.43 8.47
C ASP A 50 -10.23 -18.17 9.83
N PRO A 51 -9.46 -19.13 10.39
CA PRO A 51 -8.70 -18.92 11.63
C PRO A 51 -7.67 -17.79 11.58
N LEU A 52 -7.20 -17.41 10.41
CA LEU A 52 -6.20 -16.38 10.09
C LEU A 52 -4.83 -16.61 10.73
N LEU A 53 -4.81 -16.90 12.01
CA LEU A 53 -3.62 -17.27 12.79
C LEU A 53 -3.91 -18.57 13.56
N VAL A 54 -3.05 -19.56 13.37
CA VAL A 54 -3.09 -20.86 14.04
C VAL A 54 -1.87 -21.06 14.93
N ARG A 55 -2.03 -21.75 16.05
CA ARG A 55 -0.96 -22.06 16.98
C ARG A 55 -0.17 -23.27 16.48
N THR A 56 1.15 -23.16 16.45
CA THR A 56 2.08 -24.23 16.13
C THR A 56 3.06 -24.44 17.28
N SER A 57 3.94 -25.43 17.18
CA SER A 57 5.04 -25.63 18.12
C SER A 57 6.01 -24.44 18.19
N GLU A 58 6.11 -23.68 17.11
CA GLU A 58 7.00 -22.53 16.97
C GLU A 58 6.32 -21.18 17.28
N GLY A 59 5.05 -21.18 17.67
CA GLY A 59 4.27 -19.99 17.96
C GLY A 59 3.02 -19.88 17.10
N MET A 60 2.64 -18.66 16.71
CA MET A 60 1.49 -18.46 15.82
C MET A 60 1.96 -18.26 14.37
N THR A 61 1.28 -18.94 13.45
CA THR A 61 1.53 -18.84 12.02
C THR A 61 0.27 -18.41 11.26
N ALA A 62 0.46 -17.69 10.16
CA ALA A 62 -0.65 -17.25 9.31
C ALA A 62 -1.17 -18.43 8.46
N THR A 63 -2.48 -18.54 8.29
CA THR A 63 -3.10 -19.44 7.32
C THR A 63 -2.76 -19.03 5.89
N GLU A 64 -3.02 -19.88 4.92
CA GLU A 64 -2.86 -19.54 3.51
C GLU A 64 -3.76 -18.35 3.12
N ARG A 65 -5.02 -18.42 3.57
CA ARG A 65 -5.97 -17.32 3.37
C ARG A 65 -5.49 -15.98 3.94
N ALA A 66 -4.90 -16.01 5.12
CA ALA A 66 -4.35 -14.80 5.74
C ALA A 66 -3.15 -14.23 4.96
N ARG A 67 -2.33 -15.11 4.37
CA ARG A 67 -1.21 -14.67 3.51
C ARG A 67 -1.69 -14.02 2.21
N GLU A 68 -2.77 -14.53 1.61
CA GLU A 68 -3.40 -13.92 0.44
C GLU A 68 -4.01 -12.54 0.77
N LEU A 69 -4.66 -12.44 1.93
CA LEU A 69 -5.31 -11.20 2.38
C LEU A 69 -4.30 -10.11 2.74
N GLN A 70 -3.11 -10.45 3.20
CA GLN A 70 -2.13 -9.50 3.71
C GLN A 70 -1.77 -8.39 2.70
N PRO A 71 -1.39 -8.67 1.45
CA PRO A 71 -1.08 -7.62 0.48
C PRO A 71 -2.30 -6.78 0.11
N LEU A 72 -3.49 -7.37 0.06
CA LEU A 72 -4.74 -6.66 -0.23
C LEU A 72 -5.08 -5.67 0.89
N VAL A 73 -4.99 -6.11 2.14
CA VAL A 73 -5.26 -5.27 3.32
C VAL A 73 -4.26 -4.12 3.40
N ARG A 74 -2.97 -4.36 3.15
CA ARG A 74 -1.95 -3.30 3.12
C ARG A 74 -2.24 -2.27 2.04
N GLY A 75 -2.63 -2.70 0.85
CA GLY A 75 -3.03 -1.79 -0.23
C GLY A 75 -4.19 -0.89 0.20
N ILE A 76 -5.26 -1.47 0.76
CA ILE A 76 -6.43 -0.73 1.24
C ILE A 76 -6.04 0.28 2.34
N LEU A 77 -5.23 -0.13 3.32
CA LEU A 77 -4.80 0.77 4.40
C LEU A 77 -3.94 1.92 3.87
N SER A 78 -3.05 1.65 2.92
CA SER A 78 -2.25 2.68 2.25
C SER A 78 -3.12 3.68 1.48
N ASP A 79 -4.15 3.22 0.78
CA ASP A 79 -5.09 4.08 0.05
C ASP A 79 -5.90 4.96 1.03
N ILE A 80 -6.32 4.39 2.17
CA ILE A 80 -6.99 5.14 3.23
C ILE A 80 -6.06 6.20 3.83
N GLU A 81 -4.81 5.84 4.13
CA GLU A 81 -3.80 6.78 4.63
C GLU A 81 -3.60 7.95 3.66
N GLN A 82 -3.50 7.67 2.36
CA GLN A 82 -3.38 8.71 1.33
C GLN A 82 -4.63 9.61 1.26
N ALA A 83 -5.82 9.03 1.45
CA ALA A 83 -7.07 9.79 1.42
C ALA A 83 -7.24 10.72 2.63
N VAL A 84 -6.73 10.30 3.79
CA VAL A 84 -6.87 11.01 5.07
C VAL A 84 -5.72 12.00 5.31
N GLN A 85 -4.55 11.78 4.70
CA GLN A 85 -3.44 12.71 4.82
C GLN A 85 -3.83 14.09 4.27
N GLU A 86 -3.66 15.12 5.09
CA GLU A 86 -3.70 16.49 4.60
C GLU A 86 -2.71 16.63 3.44
N LYS A 87 -3.18 17.21 2.33
CA LYS A 87 -2.28 17.51 1.20
C LYS A 87 -1.27 18.55 1.66
N THR A 88 -0.16 18.09 2.21
CA THR A 88 1.01 18.95 2.39
C THR A 88 1.36 19.52 1.01
N PRO A 89 1.56 20.84 0.87
CA PRO A 89 1.98 21.42 -0.40
C PRO A 89 3.19 20.63 -0.92
N PHE A 90 3.13 20.22 -2.18
CA PHE A 90 4.22 19.44 -2.79
C PHE A 90 5.52 20.23 -2.74
N ALA A 91 6.45 19.80 -1.90
CA ALA A 91 7.79 20.36 -1.79
C ALA A 91 8.74 19.54 -2.66
N ALA A 92 8.97 19.98 -3.89
CA ALA A 92 9.79 19.24 -4.87
C ALA A 92 11.20 18.92 -4.33
N GLY A 93 11.83 19.88 -3.65
CA GLY A 93 13.20 19.72 -3.12
C GLY A 93 13.36 18.67 -2.03
N GLU A 94 12.27 18.31 -1.32
CA GLU A 94 12.27 17.34 -0.22
C GLU A 94 11.66 15.99 -0.63
N SER A 95 11.03 15.93 -1.81
CA SER A 95 10.31 14.76 -2.29
C SER A 95 11.27 13.64 -2.69
N GLN A 96 10.98 12.43 -2.22
CA GLN A 96 11.65 11.20 -2.65
C GLN A 96 10.71 10.30 -3.47
N ARG A 97 9.67 10.89 -4.06
CA ARG A 97 8.65 10.16 -4.80
C ARG A 97 9.22 9.57 -6.08
N VAL A 98 8.78 8.35 -6.40
CA VAL A 98 8.97 7.74 -7.72
C VAL A 98 7.77 8.09 -8.58
N PHE A 99 8.00 8.75 -9.71
CA PHE A 99 6.98 9.01 -10.72
C PHE A 99 7.10 7.97 -11.83
N ARG A 100 6.02 7.23 -12.05
CA ARG A 100 5.89 6.26 -13.12
C ARG A 100 5.30 6.91 -14.35
N ILE A 101 6.08 6.97 -15.41
CA ILE A 101 5.74 7.69 -16.62
C ILE A 101 5.73 6.73 -17.79
N MET A 102 4.61 6.60 -18.48
CA MET A 102 4.56 5.92 -19.78
C MET A 102 4.95 6.92 -20.86
N ALA A 103 6.00 6.61 -21.60
CA ALA A 103 6.52 7.49 -22.65
C ALA A 103 7.01 6.70 -23.87
N SER A 104 6.90 7.31 -25.06
CA SER A 104 7.51 6.74 -26.26
C SER A 104 9.03 7.00 -26.29
N ASP A 105 9.78 6.17 -27.01
CA ASP A 105 11.24 6.31 -27.20
C ASP A 105 11.63 7.71 -27.70
N TYR A 106 10.77 8.32 -28.53
CA TYR A 106 10.96 9.69 -29.00
C TYR A 106 10.86 10.70 -27.84
N ALA A 107 9.87 10.58 -26.99
CA ALA A 107 9.74 11.44 -25.81
C ALA A 107 10.90 11.22 -24.83
N GLU A 108 11.34 9.97 -24.68
CA GLU A 108 12.47 9.62 -23.83
C GLU A 108 13.75 10.31 -24.31
N SER A 109 14.06 10.25 -25.58
CA SER A 109 15.28 10.83 -26.15
C SER A 109 15.26 12.37 -26.24
N THR A 110 14.09 12.97 -26.42
CA THR A 110 13.98 14.44 -26.68
C THR A 110 13.63 15.25 -25.44
N LEU A 111 12.73 14.76 -24.59
CA LEU A 111 12.19 15.51 -23.47
C LEU A 111 12.94 15.24 -22.15
N PHE A 112 13.22 13.98 -21.84
CA PHE A 112 13.74 13.62 -20.52
C PHE A 112 15.14 14.14 -20.21
N PRO A 113 16.08 14.34 -21.13
CA PRO A 113 17.37 14.96 -20.80
C PRO A 113 17.22 16.34 -20.16
N ALA A 114 16.33 17.18 -20.70
CA ALA A 114 16.05 18.51 -20.16
C ALA A 114 15.30 18.44 -18.80
N VAL A 115 14.35 17.50 -18.67
CA VAL A 115 13.62 17.27 -17.43
C VAL A 115 14.56 16.81 -16.32
N LEU A 116 15.42 15.83 -16.60
CA LEU A 116 16.39 15.29 -15.63
C LEU A 116 17.39 16.34 -15.15
N THR A 117 17.82 17.24 -16.03
CA THR A 117 18.68 18.36 -15.64
C THR A 117 17.99 19.25 -14.61
N LYS A 118 16.74 19.64 -14.87
CA LYS A 118 15.95 20.45 -13.92
C LYS A 118 15.62 19.71 -12.63
N LEU A 119 15.32 18.42 -12.69
CA LEU A 119 15.07 17.62 -11.49
C LEU A 119 16.28 17.54 -10.59
N ARG A 120 17.49 17.37 -11.13
CA ARG A 120 18.73 17.36 -10.35
C ARG A 120 18.96 18.67 -9.59
N GLU A 121 18.56 19.79 -10.17
CA GLU A 121 18.73 21.11 -9.55
C GLU A 121 17.67 21.41 -8.48
N HIS A 122 16.41 21.02 -8.72
CA HIS A 122 15.28 21.47 -7.90
C HIS A 122 14.63 20.36 -7.05
N ALA A 123 14.83 19.11 -7.42
CA ALA A 123 14.19 17.96 -6.80
C ALA A 123 15.07 16.68 -6.85
N PRO A 124 16.28 16.72 -6.27
CA PRO A 124 17.29 15.66 -6.45
C PRO A 124 16.87 14.30 -5.92
N GLY A 125 15.88 14.23 -5.01
CA GLY A 125 15.36 13.00 -4.45
C GLY A 125 14.29 12.31 -5.31
N ILE A 126 13.75 12.99 -6.33
CA ILE A 126 12.72 12.41 -7.21
C ILE A 126 13.35 11.41 -8.19
N THR A 127 12.70 10.25 -8.33
CA THR A 127 13.06 9.24 -9.32
C THR A 127 11.98 9.17 -10.40
N LEU A 128 12.39 9.06 -11.67
CA LEU A 128 11.50 8.77 -12.79
C LEU A 128 11.64 7.31 -13.19
N ASP A 129 10.54 6.58 -13.14
CA ASP A 129 10.40 5.21 -13.65
C ASP A 129 9.71 5.30 -15.01
N ILE A 130 10.48 5.17 -16.09
CA ILE A 130 9.98 5.35 -17.45
C ILE A 130 9.64 3.98 -18.02
N MET A 131 8.39 3.82 -18.44
CA MET A 131 7.82 2.57 -18.91
C MET A 131 7.46 2.70 -20.39
N ASN A 132 7.73 1.65 -21.14
CA ASN A 132 7.37 1.59 -22.56
C ASN A 132 5.84 1.42 -22.71
N PRO A 133 5.20 2.06 -23.72
CA PRO A 133 3.77 1.87 -24.00
C PRO A 133 3.33 0.42 -24.19
N SER A 134 4.21 -0.48 -24.63
CA SER A 134 3.91 -1.91 -24.75
C SER A 134 3.71 -2.62 -23.40
N ASP A 135 4.26 -2.08 -22.32
CA ASP A 135 4.30 -2.71 -21.00
C ASP A 135 3.19 -2.21 -20.08
N VAL A 136 2.39 -1.23 -20.56
CA VAL A 136 1.34 -0.55 -19.77
C VAL A 136 -0.01 -0.73 -20.44
N SER A 137 -0.98 -1.25 -19.69
CA SER A 137 -2.37 -1.33 -20.11
C SER A 137 -3.15 -0.06 -19.75
N PHE A 138 -4.25 0.20 -20.46
CA PHE A 138 -5.17 1.28 -20.11
C PHE A 138 -5.71 1.14 -18.67
N LEU A 139 -5.91 -0.08 -18.21
CA LEU A 139 -6.32 -0.38 -16.83
C LEU A 139 -5.26 0.03 -15.79
N ASP A 140 -3.98 0.01 -16.13
CA ASP A 140 -2.93 0.43 -15.21
C ASP A 140 -2.92 1.95 -15.03
N VAL A 141 -3.31 2.69 -16.08
CA VAL A 141 -3.51 4.15 -16.00
C VAL A 141 -4.75 4.47 -15.15
N GLU A 142 -5.88 3.80 -15.40
CA GLU A 142 -7.11 3.99 -14.61
C GLU A 142 -6.92 3.67 -13.13
N ARG A 143 -6.10 2.67 -12.83
CA ARG A 143 -5.80 2.25 -11.45
C ARG A 143 -4.73 3.10 -10.76
N GLY A 144 -4.24 4.15 -11.41
CA GLY A 144 -3.21 5.03 -10.86
C GLY A 144 -1.85 4.37 -10.68
N LYS A 145 -1.57 3.28 -11.40
CA LYS A 145 -0.23 2.66 -11.40
C LYS A 145 0.77 3.44 -12.24
N VAL A 146 0.29 4.33 -13.07
CA VAL A 146 1.06 5.26 -13.90
C VAL A 146 0.62 6.66 -13.55
N ASP A 147 1.57 7.52 -13.20
CA ASP A 147 1.32 8.90 -12.78
C ASP A 147 1.14 9.85 -13.97
N LEU A 148 1.80 9.57 -15.10
CA LEU A 148 1.77 10.42 -16.30
C LEU A 148 1.91 9.59 -17.56
N VAL A 149 1.14 9.97 -18.58
CA VAL A 149 1.24 9.37 -19.92
C VAL A 149 1.67 10.48 -20.89
N ILE A 150 2.79 10.26 -21.61
CA ILE A 150 3.27 11.13 -22.67
C ILE A 150 3.12 10.36 -23.99
N ASN A 151 2.04 10.64 -24.67
CA ASN A 151 1.75 10.08 -25.99
C ASN A 151 1.64 11.23 -27.01
N ARG A 152 1.98 10.90 -28.27
CA ARG A 152 1.91 11.87 -29.36
C ARG A 152 0.55 11.83 -30.01
#